data_d84b4643f474494a76fe485649996593
#
_entry.id   d84b4643f474494a76fe485649996593
#
_cell.length_a   1.000
_cell.length_b   1.000
_cell.length_c   1.000
_cell.angle_alpha   90.00
_cell.angle_beta   90.00
_cell.angle_gamma   90.00
#
_symmetry.space_group_name_H-M   'P 1'
#
loop_
_entity.id
_entity.type
_entity.pdbx_description
1 polymer ?
#
loop_
_entity_poly.entity_id
_entity_poly.type
_entity_poly.pdbx_seq_one_letter_code
_entity_poly.pdbx_strand_id
1 'polypeptide(L)'
;MVYREILEKNKAEMLEKLQELVRIRSVRTEPCRSPEGDVYPFGAGVEEAYQYTLKLGKELGFEVKDWDHYCGHIEWKSENPDAKIFGIAGHLDIVPEGDGWTFDPYAAEIADGWMLGRGTLDDKGPVIACLYGMKALKEAGYRPADTIRLILGLDEETGRDSVHYYLEKDRMPDYGITPDGEFPLTNGEMGNMKFQLASRMKKYSPKEGLVLSKINAGLAPNIVPRTAKAVVASGDNGEYDTIRTKAEAFAKETGYNLKTRKVGTSLAIEATGISAHGADPHKGLNAISILMAFLGRLDFVSDEVTEWIRYYNEHIGFNLHGENMECAFQDEPSGKLICNVGMMELSNDVATVTLNVRYPISYTSENVYEGVEKTLEGTNIGLIKKGDDKPAYVPVDDPFIQTLCSVYVEETGDDENKPFVDRGGTYAKVFRRMVAFGALFPGEEDRMHQPDERLSIEALMKMTRIYTAMMEKLCMETEA
;
A
#
# COMPACT_ATOMS: atom_id res chain seq x y z
N MET A 1 -35.86 -2.25 10.05
CA MET A 1 -35.50 -3.41 9.20
C MET A 1 -35.10 -4.56 10.11
N VAL A 2 -35.65 -5.76 9.90
CA VAL A 2 -35.48 -6.94 10.76
C VAL A 2 -34.00 -7.32 10.96
N TYR A 3 -33.17 -7.21 9.93
CA TYR A 3 -31.76 -7.56 10.05
C TYR A 3 -30.97 -6.68 11.05
N ARG A 4 -31.40 -5.43 11.30
CA ARG A 4 -30.73 -4.55 12.30
C ARG A 4 -30.89 -5.09 13.72
N GLU A 5 -32.05 -5.63 14.06
CA GLU A 5 -32.29 -6.28 15.37
C GLU A 5 -31.45 -7.57 15.47
N ILE A 6 -31.32 -8.30 14.36
CA ILE A 6 -30.51 -9.52 14.28
C ILE A 6 -29.01 -9.17 14.45
N LEU A 7 -28.51 -8.09 13.85
CA LEU A 7 -27.15 -7.64 14.06
C LEU A 7 -26.84 -7.33 15.51
N GLU A 8 -27.73 -6.59 16.20
CA GLU A 8 -27.56 -6.29 17.62
C GLU A 8 -27.60 -7.58 18.48
N LYS A 9 -28.46 -8.53 18.14
CA LYS A 9 -28.52 -9.85 18.81
C LYS A 9 -27.23 -10.64 18.62
N ASN A 10 -26.64 -10.59 17.42
CA ASN A 10 -25.43 -11.34 17.07
C ASN A 10 -24.14 -10.64 17.47
N LYS A 11 -24.19 -9.39 17.98
CA LYS A 11 -23.04 -8.57 18.34
C LYS A 11 -22.02 -9.28 19.24
N ALA A 12 -22.49 -9.92 20.32
CA ALA A 12 -21.60 -10.60 21.25
C ALA A 12 -20.84 -11.76 20.61
N GLU A 13 -21.55 -12.58 19.81
CA GLU A 13 -20.95 -13.68 19.04
C GLU A 13 -19.93 -13.14 18.02
N MET A 14 -20.29 -12.09 17.28
CA MET A 14 -19.38 -11.46 16.29
C MET A 14 -18.09 -10.96 16.95
N LEU A 15 -18.18 -10.30 18.09
CA LEU A 15 -17.02 -9.82 18.84
C LEU A 15 -16.13 -10.98 19.30
N GLU A 16 -16.72 -12.06 19.81
CA GLU A 16 -16.01 -13.26 20.23
C GLU A 16 -15.25 -13.89 19.03
N LYS A 17 -15.92 -14.05 17.88
CA LYS A 17 -15.30 -14.63 16.68
C LYS A 17 -14.19 -13.74 16.10
N LEU A 18 -14.35 -12.44 16.17
CA LEU A 18 -13.27 -11.51 15.79
C LEU A 18 -12.10 -11.62 16.76
N GLN A 19 -12.32 -11.68 18.08
CA GLN A 19 -11.24 -11.88 19.05
C GLN A 19 -10.48 -13.19 18.81
N GLU A 20 -11.19 -14.29 18.52
CA GLU A 20 -10.56 -15.59 18.17
C GLU A 20 -9.64 -15.43 16.95
N LEU A 21 -10.11 -14.73 15.87
CA LEU A 21 -9.37 -14.53 14.65
C LEU A 21 -8.15 -13.60 14.86
N VAL A 22 -8.30 -12.52 15.63
CA VAL A 22 -7.21 -11.58 15.91
C VAL A 22 -6.09 -12.23 16.73
N ARG A 23 -6.42 -13.19 17.61
CA ARG A 23 -5.40 -13.95 18.37
C ARG A 23 -4.51 -14.82 17.50
N ILE A 24 -4.91 -15.12 16.28
CA ILE A 24 -4.09 -15.88 15.34
C ILE A 24 -3.08 -14.92 14.68
N ARG A 25 -1.78 -15.14 14.93
CA ARG A 25 -0.71 -14.35 14.31
C ARG A 25 -0.50 -14.76 12.86
N SER A 26 -1.24 -14.16 11.94
CA SER A 26 -1.24 -14.47 10.51
C SER A 26 -0.26 -13.62 9.69
N VAL A 27 0.94 -13.38 10.22
CA VAL A 27 2.05 -12.76 9.46
C VAL A 27 2.57 -13.76 8.43
N ARG A 28 2.68 -13.32 7.17
CA ARG A 28 3.26 -14.16 6.11
C ARG A 28 4.68 -14.61 6.48
N THR A 29 4.94 -15.89 6.26
CA THR A 29 6.26 -16.49 6.41
C THR A 29 6.59 -17.34 5.19
N GLU A 30 7.81 -17.93 5.17
CA GLU A 30 8.17 -18.88 4.13
C GLU A 30 7.18 -20.06 4.09
N PRO A 31 6.92 -20.61 2.88
CA PRO A 31 6.05 -21.76 2.74
C PRO A 31 6.44 -22.92 3.64
N CYS A 32 5.45 -23.57 4.25
CA CYS A 32 5.66 -24.75 5.10
C CYS A 32 4.73 -25.91 4.69
N ARG A 33 4.88 -27.06 5.35
CA ARG A 33 4.03 -28.22 5.09
C ARG A 33 3.36 -28.70 6.35
N SER A 34 2.12 -29.20 6.19
CA SER A 34 1.42 -29.94 7.22
C SER A 34 2.10 -31.29 7.49
N PRO A 35 1.81 -31.95 8.62
CA PRO A 35 2.24 -33.34 8.85
C PRO A 35 1.74 -34.31 7.78
N GLU A 36 0.61 -34.06 7.15
CA GLU A 36 -0.02 -34.83 6.09
C GLU A 36 0.61 -34.57 4.71
N GLY A 37 1.39 -33.48 4.58
CA GLY A 37 2.15 -33.12 3.38
C GLY A 37 1.56 -31.98 2.56
N ASP A 38 0.43 -31.39 2.97
CA ASP A 38 -0.17 -30.22 2.30
C ASP A 38 0.78 -29.02 2.38
N VAL A 39 0.81 -28.21 1.34
CA VAL A 39 1.63 -27.02 1.28
C VAL A 39 0.81 -25.82 1.76
N TYR A 40 1.35 -25.09 2.74
CA TYR A 40 0.84 -23.81 3.19
C TYR A 40 1.70 -22.67 2.61
N PRO A 41 1.25 -22.07 1.50
CA PRO A 41 2.10 -21.18 0.69
C PRO A 41 2.55 -19.91 1.42
N PHE A 42 1.74 -19.43 2.37
CA PHE A 42 1.96 -18.17 3.07
C PHE A 42 2.34 -18.37 4.55
N GLY A 43 2.58 -19.65 4.96
CA GLY A 43 2.98 -20.01 6.30
C GLY A 43 1.85 -20.45 7.21
N ALA A 44 2.20 -21.09 8.33
CA ALA A 44 1.27 -21.77 9.21
C ALA A 44 0.27 -20.82 9.89
N GLY A 45 0.69 -19.59 10.27
CA GLY A 45 -0.21 -18.64 10.94
C GLY A 45 -1.27 -18.09 9.99
N VAL A 46 -0.92 -17.84 8.73
CA VAL A 46 -1.89 -17.42 7.69
C VAL A 46 -2.87 -18.56 7.41
N GLU A 47 -2.37 -19.79 7.29
CA GLU A 47 -3.22 -20.97 7.11
C GLU A 47 -4.19 -21.17 8.28
N GLU A 48 -3.74 -20.99 9.52
CA GLU A 48 -4.61 -21.11 10.70
C GLU A 48 -5.77 -20.10 10.66
N ALA A 49 -5.49 -18.83 10.33
CA ALA A 49 -6.51 -17.79 10.18
C ALA A 49 -7.48 -18.10 9.03
N TYR A 50 -6.94 -18.62 7.94
CA TYR A 50 -7.73 -19.01 6.76
C TYR A 50 -8.69 -20.16 7.06
N GLN A 51 -8.21 -21.26 7.61
CA GLN A 51 -9.05 -22.41 7.96
C GLN A 51 -10.05 -22.08 9.06
N TYR A 52 -9.68 -21.25 10.04
CA TYR A 52 -10.60 -20.70 11.02
C TYR A 52 -11.78 -19.99 10.36
N THR A 53 -11.50 -19.10 9.41
CA THR A 53 -12.53 -18.28 8.75
C THR A 53 -13.42 -19.10 7.83
N LEU A 54 -12.86 -20.05 7.06
CA LEU A 54 -13.65 -21.00 6.26
C LEU A 54 -14.58 -21.86 7.14
N LYS A 55 -14.05 -22.36 8.25
CA LYS A 55 -14.84 -23.15 9.21
C LYS A 55 -15.99 -22.32 9.78
N LEU A 56 -15.72 -21.07 10.17
CA LEU A 56 -16.76 -20.15 10.65
C LEU A 56 -17.84 -19.92 9.58
N GLY A 57 -17.47 -19.67 8.34
CA GLY A 57 -18.41 -19.52 7.23
C GLY A 57 -19.33 -20.73 7.07
N LYS A 58 -18.77 -21.94 7.18
CA LYS A 58 -19.52 -23.19 7.12
C LYS A 58 -20.47 -23.36 8.33
N GLU A 59 -20.03 -23.03 9.54
CA GLU A 59 -20.84 -23.06 10.77
C GLU A 59 -22.03 -22.09 10.68
N LEU A 60 -21.84 -20.93 10.02
CA LEU A 60 -22.90 -19.96 9.73
C LEU A 60 -23.83 -20.40 8.57
N GLY A 61 -23.58 -21.57 7.98
CA GLY A 61 -24.44 -22.21 6.98
C GLY A 61 -24.24 -21.69 5.56
N PHE A 62 -23.05 -21.20 5.23
CA PHE A 62 -22.64 -20.83 3.87
C PHE A 62 -21.84 -21.95 3.19
N GLU A 63 -21.83 -21.96 1.87
CA GLU A 63 -20.91 -22.80 1.12
C GLU A 63 -19.49 -22.25 1.24
N VAL A 64 -18.51 -23.14 1.34
CA VAL A 64 -17.09 -22.74 1.43
C VAL A 64 -16.27 -23.49 0.40
N LYS A 65 -15.27 -22.83 -0.13
CA LYS A 65 -14.35 -23.42 -1.08
C LYS A 65 -12.91 -23.02 -0.75
N ASP A 66 -12.06 -24.02 -0.78
CA ASP A 66 -10.62 -23.91 -0.64
C ASP A 66 -9.96 -24.27 -1.97
N TRP A 67 -9.07 -23.41 -2.46
CA TRP A 67 -8.24 -23.64 -3.62
C TRP A 67 -6.78 -23.84 -3.19
N ASP A 68 -6.45 -25.09 -2.88
CA ASP A 68 -5.08 -25.56 -2.65
C ASP A 68 -4.33 -24.76 -1.56
N HIS A 69 -5.03 -24.25 -0.51
CA HIS A 69 -4.48 -23.38 0.55
C HIS A 69 -3.89 -22.04 0.08
N TYR A 70 -4.11 -21.68 -1.19
CA TYR A 70 -3.71 -20.37 -1.73
C TYR A 70 -4.75 -19.28 -1.50
N CYS A 71 -6.02 -19.63 -1.58
CA CYS A 71 -7.16 -18.74 -1.41
C CYS A 71 -8.45 -19.54 -1.35
N GLY A 72 -9.53 -18.87 -1.05
CA GLY A 72 -10.86 -19.49 -1.06
C GLY A 72 -11.96 -18.47 -0.91
N HIS A 73 -13.17 -18.96 -0.72
CA HIS A 73 -14.30 -18.09 -0.48
C HIS A 73 -15.37 -18.72 0.39
N ILE A 74 -16.17 -17.86 0.98
CA ILE A 74 -17.45 -18.16 1.63
C ILE A 74 -18.55 -17.63 0.72
N GLU A 75 -19.47 -18.50 0.27
CA GLU A 75 -20.45 -18.15 -0.76
C GLU A 75 -21.88 -18.30 -0.25
N TRP A 76 -22.69 -17.28 -0.51
CA TRP A 76 -24.15 -17.36 -0.42
C TRP A 76 -24.73 -17.29 -1.83
N LYS A 77 -25.05 -18.44 -2.36
CA LYS A 77 -25.42 -18.66 -3.73
C LYS A 77 -26.86 -18.26 -4.03
N SER A 78 -27.06 -17.57 -5.15
CA SER A 78 -28.38 -17.35 -5.73
C SER A 78 -29.00 -18.68 -6.26
N GLU A 79 -30.31 -18.80 -6.19
CA GLU A 79 -31.03 -19.88 -6.84
C GLU A 79 -31.06 -19.74 -8.38
N ASN A 80 -30.81 -18.55 -8.90
CA ASN A 80 -30.68 -18.30 -10.33
C ASN A 80 -29.28 -18.70 -10.84
N PRO A 81 -29.15 -19.70 -11.71
CA PRO A 81 -27.82 -20.12 -12.22
C PRO A 81 -27.12 -19.07 -13.08
N ASP A 82 -27.84 -18.10 -13.63
CA ASP A 82 -27.33 -17.01 -14.44
C ASP A 82 -27.08 -15.72 -13.63
N ALA A 83 -27.20 -15.78 -12.30
CA ALA A 83 -26.95 -14.66 -11.41
C ALA A 83 -25.53 -14.13 -11.57
N LYS A 84 -25.39 -12.81 -11.37
CA LYS A 84 -24.08 -12.21 -11.23
C LYS A 84 -23.43 -12.65 -9.92
N ILE A 85 -22.12 -12.47 -9.85
CA ILE A 85 -21.35 -12.67 -8.62
C ILE A 85 -20.95 -11.30 -8.10
N PHE A 86 -21.44 -10.95 -6.94
CA PHE A 86 -20.93 -9.84 -6.14
C PHE A 86 -19.79 -10.33 -5.27
N GLY A 87 -18.59 -9.80 -5.50
CA GLY A 87 -17.40 -10.16 -4.74
C GLY A 87 -17.15 -9.20 -3.58
N ILE A 88 -16.79 -9.75 -2.43
CA ILE A 88 -16.20 -9.01 -1.32
C ILE A 88 -14.80 -9.61 -1.13
N ALA A 89 -13.75 -8.87 -1.48
CA ALA A 89 -12.40 -9.38 -1.41
C ALA A 89 -11.67 -8.78 -0.20
N GLY A 90 -11.57 -9.55 0.88
CA GLY A 90 -10.81 -9.18 2.06
C GLY A 90 -9.60 -10.09 2.27
N HIS A 91 -8.72 -9.74 3.20
CA HIS A 91 -7.53 -10.52 3.49
C HIS A 91 -7.40 -10.93 4.97
N LEU A 92 -6.60 -11.96 5.21
CA LEU A 92 -6.41 -12.53 6.54
C LEU A 92 -4.94 -12.47 7.01
N ASP A 93 -4.01 -12.19 6.09
CA ASP A 93 -2.64 -11.87 6.47
C ASP A 93 -2.56 -10.49 7.11
N ILE A 94 -1.49 -10.25 7.85
CA ILE A 94 -1.24 -9.00 8.58
C ILE A 94 0.23 -8.64 8.47
N VAL A 95 0.55 -7.34 8.53
CA VAL A 95 1.93 -6.90 8.68
C VAL A 95 2.51 -7.34 10.03
N PRO A 96 3.85 -7.55 10.13
CA PRO A 96 4.49 -7.80 11.41
C PRO A 96 4.17 -6.71 12.44
N GLU A 97 4.04 -7.11 13.69
CA GLU A 97 3.70 -6.23 14.81
C GLU A 97 4.67 -5.05 14.98
N GLY A 98 5.98 -5.28 14.78
CA GLY A 98 7.02 -4.29 15.05
C GLY A 98 7.16 -3.95 16.53
N ASP A 99 7.84 -2.85 16.81
CA ASP A 99 8.09 -2.35 18.17
C ASP A 99 7.13 -1.20 18.54
N GLY A 100 7.01 -0.91 19.83
CA GLY A 100 6.31 0.29 20.33
C GLY A 100 4.88 0.07 20.80
N TRP A 101 4.42 -1.18 20.88
CA TRP A 101 3.11 -1.52 21.40
C TRP A 101 3.02 -1.26 22.91
N THR A 102 1.89 -0.71 23.36
CA THR A 102 1.58 -0.51 24.79
C THR A 102 0.77 -1.67 25.40
N PHE A 103 0.26 -2.58 24.54
CA PHE A 103 -0.45 -3.81 24.91
C PHE A 103 0.00 -4.96 24.01
N ASP A 104 -0.39 -6.19 24.33
CA ASP A 104 -0.11 -7.36 23.50
C ASP A 104 -0.89 -7.28 22.19
N PRO A 105 -0.23 -7.23 21.01
CA PRO A 105 -0.88 -7.08 19.70
C PRO A 105 -1.82 -8.24 19.33
N TYR A 106 -1.77 -9.36 20.04
CA TYR A 106 -2.57 -10.56 19.76
C TYR A 106 -3.48 -10.97 20.91
N ALA A 107 -3.57 -10.18 21.98
CA ALA A 107 -4.51 -10.46 23.08
C ALA A 107 -5.97 -10.30 22.65
N ALA A 108 -6.24 -9.44 21.66
CA ALA A 108 -7.59 -9.06 21.23
C ALA A 108 -8.47 -8.61 22.40
N GLU A 109 -7.89 -7.83 23.32
CA GLU A 109 -8.58 -7.33 24.49
C GLU A 109 -9.63 -6.29 24.08
N ILE A 110 -10.78 -6.32 24.78
CA ILE A 110 -11.78 -5.26 24.66
C ILE A 110 -11.67 -4.37 25.89
N ALA A 111 -11.25 -3.13 25.68
CA ALA A 111 -11.11 -2.12 26.72
C ALA A 111 -11.65 -0.77 26.24
N ASP A 112 -12.39 -0.09 27.10
CA ASP A 112 -12.94 1.26 26.87
C ASP A 112 -13.70 1.42 25.53
N GLY A 113 -14.37 0.35 25.08
CA GLY A 113 -15.13 0.34 23.83
C GLY A 113 -14.30 0.07 22.56
N TRP A 114 -13.05 -0.30 22.73
CA TRP A 114 -12.14 -0.67 21.63
C TRP A 114 -11.74 -2.14 21.68
N MET A 115 -11.63 -2.77 20.54
CA MET A 115 -10.91 -4.03 20.39
C MET A 115 -9.47 -3.70 20.00
N LEU A 116 -8.52 -4.15 20.80
CA LEU A 116 -7.09 -3.83 20.70
C LEU A 116 -6.36 -4.99 20.03
N GLY A 117 -5.61 -4.73 18.96
CA GLY A 117 -4.79 -5.76 18.34
C GLY A 117 -4.50 -5.53 16.86
N ARG A 118 -3.42 -6.15 16.38
CA ARG A 118 -3.01 -6.16 14.99
C ARG A 118 -4.05 -6.94 14.14
N GLY A 119 -4.49 -6.32 13.04
CA GLY A 119 -5.50 -6.89 12.14
C GLY A 119 -6.94 -6.60 12.60
N THR A 120 -7.17 -5.83 13.66
CA THR A 120 -8.53 -5.47 14.06
C THR A 120 -9.19 -4.53 13.05
N LEU A 121 -8.44 -3.61 12.46
CA LEU A 121 -8.90 -2.66 11.46
C LEU A 121 -8.53 -3.14 10.04
N ASP A 122 -7.38 -3.77 9.85
CA ASP A 122 -6.79 -4.15 8.59
C ASP A 122 -6.39 -5.64 8.61
N ASP A 123 -7.20 -6.57 8.04
CA ASP A 123 -8.57 -6.45 7.47
C ASP A 123 -9.54 -7.46 8.14
N LYS A 124 -9.10 -8.14 9.26
CA LYS A 124 -9.89 -9.19 9.93
C LYS A 124 -11.23 -8.69 10.47
N GLY A 125 -11.27 -7.47 11.02
CA GLY A 125 -12.49 -6.85 11.50
C GLY A 125 -13.52 -6.65 10.40
N PRO A 126 -13.16 -5.96 9.30
CA PRO A 126 -14.03 -5.78 8.13
C PRO A 126 -14.49 -7.08 7.48
N VAL A 127 -13.61 -8.09 7.38
CA VAL A 127 -13.98 -9.44 6.89
C VAL A 127 -15.08 -10.06 7.76
N ILE A 128 -14.92 -10.01 9.09
CA ILE A 128 -15.95 -10.52 10.02
C ILE A 128 -17.23 -9.67 9.95
N ALA A 129 -17.14 -8.35 9.78
CA ALA A 129 -18.30 -7.49 9.60
C ALA A 129 -19.11 -7.86 8.35
N CYS A 130 -18.44 -8.12 7.23
CA CYS A 130 -19.09 -8.59 6.01
C CYS A 130 -19.76 -9.95 6.20
N LEU A 131 -19.07 -10.90 6.83
CA LEU A 131 -19.61 -12.25 7.08
C LEU A 131 -20.85 -12.22 7.99
N TYR A 132 -20.83 -11.40 9.05
CA TYR A 132 -21.99 -11.24 9.92
C TYR A 132 -23.13 -10.43 9.29
N GLY A 133 -22.83 -9.56 8.35
CA GLY A 133 -23.83 -8.93 7.48
C GLY A 133 -24.57 -9.95 6.62
N MET A 134 -23.85 -10.87 5.98
CA MET A 134 -24.44 -11.99 5.23
C MET A 134 -25.32 -12.86 6.14
N LYS A 135 -24.82 -13.21 7.34
CA LYS A 135 -25.58 -13.99 8.34
C LYS A 135 -26.88 -13.30 8.71
N ALA A 136 -26.84 -11.99 9.00
CA ALA A 136 -28.02 -11.24 9.44
C ALA A 136 -29.10 -11.18 8.36
N LEU A 137 -28.76 -10.99 7.10
CA LEU A 137 -29.69 -11.03 5.98
C LEU A 137 -30.31 -12.43 5.82
N LYS A 138 -29.49 -13.46 5.91
CA LYS A 138 -29.97 -14.86 5.82
C LYS A 138 -30.94 -15.22 6.95
N GLU A 139 -30.63 -14.85 8.20
CA GLU A 139 -31.52 -15.04 9.36
C GLU A 139 -32.80 -14.19 9.28
N ALA A 140 -32.74 -13.04 8.61
CA ALA A 140 -33.91 -12.22 8.32
C ALA A 140 -34.80 -12.75 7.20
N GLY A 141 -34.39 -13.85 6.55
CA GLY A 141 -35.17 -14.52 5.50
C GLY A 141 -34.97 -13.96 4.09
N TYR A 142 -33.99 -13.11 3.87
CA TYR A 142 -33.66 -12.63 2.53
C TYR A 142 -33.16 -13.76 1.63
N ARG A 143 -33.32 -13.55 0.33
CA ARG A 143 -32.78 -14.46 -0.71
C ARG A 143 -31.91 -13.68 -1.66
N PRO A 144 -30.73 -14.18 -2.05
CA PRO A 144 -29.85 -13.48 -2.95
C PRO A 144 -30.34 -13.57 -4.40
N ALA A 145 -30.55 -12.42 -5.06
CA ALA A 145 -30.73 -12.32 -6.50
C ALA A 145 -29.38 -12.52 -7.21
N ASP A 146 -28.32 -11.85 -6.71
CA ASP A 146 -26.93 -12.08 -7.12
C ASP A 146 -26.20 -12.94 -6.08
N THR A 147 -25.34 -13.84 -6.53
CA THR A 147 -24.49 -14.65 -5.62
C THR A 147 -23.52 -13.74 -4.89
N ILE A 148 -23.46 -13.82 -3.55
CA ILE A 148 -22.48 -13.08 -2.74
C ILE A 148 -21.32 -14.01 -2.43
N ARG A 149 -20.12 -13.54 -2.67
CA ARG A 149 -18.89 -14.30 -2.46
C ARG A 149 -17.87 -13.49 -1.68
N LEU A 150 -17.64 -13.87 -0.41
CA LEU A 150 -16.56 -13.32 0.42
C LEU A 150 -15.28 -14.08 0.11
N ILE A 151 -14.40 -13.45 -0.65
CA ILE A 151 -13.11 -13.99 -1.09
C ILE A 151 -12.08 -13.69 -0.01
N LEU A 152 -11.34 -14.71 0.40
CA LEU A 152 -10.34 -14.65 1.45
C LEU A 152 -8.94 -14.65 0.83
N GLY A 153 -8.32 -13.48 0.73
CA GLY A 153 -6.93 -13.32 0.34
C GLY A 153 -5.98 -13.63 1.49
N LEU A 154 -4.75 -14.02 1.18
CA LEU A 154 -3.80 -14.53 2.16
C LEU A 154 -2.41 -13.88 2.09
N ASP A 155 -2.24 -12.86 1.23
CA ASP A 155 -0.96 -12.17 1.03
C ASP A 155 -1.12 -10.75 0.48
N GLU A 156 -2.16 -10.03 0.88
CA GLU A 156 -2.39 -8.63 0.45
C GLU A 156 -1.21 -7.73 0.78
N GLU A 157 -0.73 -7.82 2.00
CA GLU A 157 0.34 -7.01 2.60
C GLU A 157 1.71 -7.20 1.95
N THR A 158 1.88 -8.26 1.21
CA THR A 158 3.20 -8.66 0.68
C THR A 158 3.21 -8.99 -0.80
N GLY A 159 2.03 -9.13 -1.42
CA GLY A 159 1.93 -9.54 -2.81
C GLY A 159 0.54 -9.39 -3.40
N ARG A 160 -0.08 -10.41 -3.81
CA ARG A 160 -1.45 -10.66 -4.29
C ARG A 160 -1.48 -11.99 -5.04
N ASP A 161 -0.49 -12.86 -4.77
CA ASP A 161 -0.38 -14.16 -5.44
C ASP A 161 -1.63 -15.01 -5.16
N SER A 162 -2.20 -14.91 -3.94
CA SER A 162 -3.40 -15.63 -3.52
C SER A 162 -4.61 -15.31 -4.42
N VAL A 163 -4.91 -14.03 -4.64
CA VAL A 163 -6.06 -13.63 -5.46
C VAL A 163 -5.81 -13.81 -6.96
N HIS A 164 -4.57 -13.71 -7.43
CA HIS A 164 -4.21 -14.09 -8.79
C HIS A 164 -4.43 -15.58 -9.02
N TYR A 165 -4.02 -16.43 -8.07
CA TYR A 165 -4.28 -17.85 -8.11
C TYR A 165 -5.79 -18.17 -8.09
N TYR A 166 -6.57 -17.42 -7.28
CA TYR A 166 -8.03 -17.52 -7.27
C TYR A 166 -8.64 -17.32 -8.65
N LEU A 167 -8.17 -16.29 -9.39
CA LEU A 167 -8.67 -15.96 -10.73
C LEU A 167 -8.31 -17.01 -11.79
N GLU A 168 -7.29 -17.83 -11.54
CA GLU A 168 -6.97 -18.99 -12.41
C GLU A 168 -7.88 -20.18 -12.14
N LYS A 169 -8.47 -20.28 -10.95
CA LYS A 169 -9.25 -21.45 -10.49
C LYS A 169 -10.75 -21.22 -10.53
N ASP A 170 -11.22 -20.00 -10.41
CA ASP A 170 -12.66 -19.70 -10.30
C ASP A 170 -13.06 -18.48 -11.13
N ARG A 171 -14.38 -18.36 -11.36
CA ARG A 171 -14.96 -17.23 -12.09
C ARG A 171 -14.71 -15.93 -11.31
N MET A 172 -14.18 -14.92 -12.01
CA MET A 172 -14.06 -13.55 -11.50
C MET A 172 -15.44 -13.00 -11.14
N PRO A 173 -15.61 -12.32 -9.99
CA PRO A 173 -16.80 -11.52 -9.70
C PRO A 173 -17.12 -10.52 -10.79
N ASP A 174 -18.40 -10.28 -11.02
CA ASP A 174 -18.87 -9.32 -12.02
C ASP A 174 -18.73 -7.86 -11.54
N TYR A 175 -18.82 -7.65 -10.23
CA TYR A 175 -18.59 -6.39 -9.52
C TYR A 175 -18.40 -6.67 -8.03
N GLY A 176 -17.93 -5.67 -7.26
CA GLY A 176 -17.74 -5.91 -5.82
C GLY A 176 -17.01 -4.82 -5.08
N ILE A 177 -16.69 -5.12 -3.84
CA ILE A 177 -15.89 -4.27 -2.96
C ILE A 177 -14.71 -5.03 -2.36
N THR A 178 -13.69 -4.27 -1.92
CA THR A 178 -12.80 -4.69 -0.85
C THR A 178 -13.13 -3.84 0.39
N PRO A 179 -13.26 -4.43 1.59
CA PRO A 179 -13.53 -3.68 2.81
C PRO A 179 -12.26 -3.08 3.42
N ASP A 180 -11.19 -3.02 2.65
CA ASP A 180 -9.85 -2.62 3.01
C ASP A 180 -9.52 -1.24 2.44
N GLY A 181 -9.92 -0.17 3.13
CA GLY A 181 -9.72 1.21 2.70
C GLY A 181 -10.42 2.22 3.59
N GLU A 182 -10.95 3.29 2.99
CA GLU A 182 -11.58 4.39 3.70
C GLU A 182 -13.03 4.61 3.25
N PHE A 183 -13.90 4.99 4.20
CA PHE A 183 -15.20 5.59 3.88
C PHE A 183 -15.05 7.08 3.49
N PRO A 184 -15.97 7.66 2.69
CA PRO A 184 -17.22 7.08 2.21
C PRO A 184 -17.03 6.05 1.11
N LEU A 185 -16.02 6.17 0.25
CA LEU A 185 -15.78 5.28 -0.87
C LEU A 185 -14.50 5.66 -1.60
N THR A 186 -13.59 4.73 -1.75
CA THR A 186 -12.46 4.84 -2.68
C THR A 186 -12.88 4.25 -4.02
N ASN A 187 -13.38 5.08 -4.93
CA ASN A 187 -13.89 4.63 -6.23
C ASN A 187 -12.80 4.47 -7.30
N GLY A 188 -11.56 4.75 -6.95
CA GLY A 188 -10.40 4.52 -7.79
C GLY A 188 -9.10 4.53 -7.01
N GLU A 189 -8.08 3.96 -7.61
CA GLU A 189 -6.72 3.89 -7.07
C GLU A 189 -5.72 4.25 -8.16
N MET A 190 -4.78 5.14 -7.85
CA MET A 190 -3.75 5.57 -8.80
C MET A 190 -2.86 4.40 -9.24
N GLY A 191 -2.34 4.47 -10.46
CA GLY A 191 -1.29 3.55 -10.88
C GLY A 191 -0.07 3.68 -9.97
N ASN A 192 0.61 2.57 -9.68
CA ASN A 192 1.79 2.54 -8.81
C ASN A 192 2.92 1.79 -9.48
N MET A 193 3.89 2.53 -9.99
CA MET A 193 5.02 1.96 -10.72
C MET A 193 6.35 2.19 -10.01
N LYS A 194 7.31 1.33 -10.31
CA LYS A 194 8.69 1.42 -9.84
C LYS A 194 9.63 1.31 -11.02
N PHE A 195 10.63 2.14 -11.05
CA PHE A 195 11.72 2.03 -12.01
C PHE A 195 13.04 2.49 -11.41
N GLN A 196 14.13 2.13 -12.07
CA GLN A 196 15.47 2.59 -11.73
C GLN A 196 16.08 3.35 -12.90
N LEU A 197 16.80 4.39 -12.58
CA LEU A 197 17.79 4.95 -13.48
C LEU A 197 19.16 4.41 -13.05
N ALA A 198 19.97 4.02 -14.02
CA ALA A 198 21.28 3.43 -13.77
C ALA A 198 22.33 3.98 -14.72
N SER A 199 23.51 4.23 -14.19
CA SER A 199 24.67 4.63 -15.00
C SER A 199 25.93 3.89 -14.54
N ARG A 200 26.77 3.51 -15.51
CA ARG A 200 28.07 2.91 -15.21
C ARG A 200 29.11 3.99 -15.06
N MET A 201 29.84 3.99 -13.94
CA MET A 201 30.87 4.92 -13.61
C MET A 201 32.25 4.40 -14.04
N LYS A 202 33.07 5.26 -14.60
CA LYS A 202 34.47 4.94 -14.87
C LYS A 202 35.29 5.07 -13.58
N LYS A 203 36.22 4.14 -13.39
CA LYS A 203 37.12 4.15 -12.23
C LYS A 203 38.22 5.17 -12.42
N TYR A 204 38.41 6.00 -11.37
CA TYR A 204 39.50 6.93 -11.25
C TYR A 204 40.27 6.70 -9.95
N SER A 205 41.56 6.98 -9.97
CA SER A 205 42.37 7.01 -8.76
C SER A 205 42.13 8.32 -7.98
N PRO A 206 42.06 8.28 -6.66
CA PRO A 206 42.03 9.49 -5.87
C PRO A 206 43.22 10.44 -6.08
N LYS A 207 44.32 9.95 -6.71
CA LYS A 207 45.47 10.77 -7.10
C LYS A 207 45.19 11.67 -8.32
N GLU A 208 44.14 11.36 -9.09
CA GLU A 208 43.76 12.10 -10.28
C GLU A 208 42.79 13.26 -9.95
N GLY A 209 42.20 13.27 -8.75
CA GLY A 209 41.26 14.27 -8.25
C GLY A 209 40.26 13.70 -7.31
N LEU A 210 39.17 14.42 -7.05
CA LEU A 210 38.09 14.00 -6.18
C LEU A 210 37.28 12.88 -6.83
N VAL A 211 37.14 11.74 -6.14
CA VAL A 211 36.39 10.57 -6.58
C VAL A 211 35.20 10.32 -5.66
N LEU A 212 34.01 10.12 -6.22
CA LEU A 212 32.85 9.60 -5.51
C LEU A 212 32.95 8.08 -5.47
N SER A 213 33.22 7.52 -4.29
CA SER A 213 33.51 6.08 -4.13
C SER A 213 32.28 5.24 -3.78
N LYS A 214 31.31 5.84 -3.09
CA LYS A 214 30.11 5.12 -2.63
C LYS A 214 28.98 6.09 -2.36
N ILE A 215 27.75 5.65 -2.66
CA ILE A 215 26.50 6.21 -2.12
C ILE A 215 25.69 5.05 -1.53
N ASN A 216 25.04 5.29 -0.40
CA ASN A 216 24.03 4.38 0.17
C ASN A 216 22.94 5.24 0.82
N ALA A 217 21.71 5.07 0.36
CA ALA A 217 20.58 5.86 0.85
C ALA A 217 19.26 5.13 0.61
N GLY A 218 18.37 5.25 1.59
CA GLY A 218 17.03 4.68 1.56
C GLY A 218 16.96 3.19 1.85
N LEU A 219 15.80 2.72 2.29
CA LEU A 219 15.53 1.34 2.68
C LEU A 219 14.50 0.66 1.77
N ALA A 220 13.54 1.43 1.27
CA ALA A 220 12.46 0.95 0.41
C ALA A 220 12.01 2.03 -0.60
N PRO A 221 11.51 1.64 -1.78
CA PRO A 221 11.09 2.60 -2.80
C PRO A 221 9.94 3.51 -2.36
N ASN A 222 9.04 3.01 -1.53
CA ASN A 222 7.83 3.69 -1.05
C ASN A 222 8.00 4.47 0.26
N ILE A 223 9.24 4.77 0.64
CA ILE A 223 9.56 5.59 1.83
C ILE A 223 10.42 6.77 1.41
N VAL A 224 10.13 7.97 1.93
CA VAL A 224 11.04 9.12 1.82
C VAL A 224 12.25 8.88 2.71
N PRO A 225 13.48 8.83 2.17
CA PRO A 225 14.67 8.49 2.94
C PRO A 225 15.01 9.55 3.99
N ARG A 226 15.15 9.11 5.23
CA ARG A 226 15.62 9.97 6.33
C ARG A 226 17.11 10.23 6.29
N THR A 227 17.90 9.29 5.77
CA THR A 227 19.37 9.39 5.74
C THR A 227 19.92 9.05 4.37
N ALA A 228 20.93 9.80 3.95
CA ALA A 228 21.70 9.50 2.74
C ALA A 228 23.17 9.75 3.00
N LYS A 229 24.04 8.84 2.54
CA LYS A 229 25.47 8.88 2.80
C LYS A 229 26.27 8.69 1.52
N ALA A 230 27.22 9.58 1.28
CA ALA A 230 28.26 9.43 0.28
C ALA A 230 29.64 9.30 0.92
N VAL A 231 30.55 8.63 0.21
CA VAL A 231 31.97 8.56 0.56
C VAL A 231 32.77 9.09 -0.61
N VAL A 232 33.60 10.09 -0.36
CA VAL A 232 34.50 10.67 -1.35
C VAL A 232 35.96 10.45 -0.96
N ALA A 233 36.81 10.31 -1.95
CA ALA A 233 38.25 10.11 -1.77
C ALA A 233 39.06 11.06 -2.66
N SER A 234 40.14 11.61 -2.10
CA SER A 234 41.12 12.44 -2.81
C SER A 234 42.53 12.12 -2.35
N GLY A 235 43.50 12.29 -3.24
CA GLY A 235 44.93 12.24 -2.91
C GLY A 235 45.42 13.50 -2.20
N ASP A 236 44.65 14.58 -2.21
CA ASP A 236 44.92 15.82 -1.49
C ASP A 236 44.07 15.93 -0.21
N ASN A 237 44.73 15.92 0.95
CA ASN A 237 44.03 16.10 2.22
C ASN A 237 43.45 17.50 2.41
N GLY A 238 44.02 18.55 1.74
CA GLY A 238 43.48 19.91 1.78
C GLY A 238 42.11 20.05 1.13
N GLU A 239 41.79 19.15 0.18
CA GLU A 239 40.47 19.07 -0.45
C GLU A 239 39.38 18.72 0.54
N TYR A 240 39.67 17.85 1.53
CA TYR A 240 38.68 17.51 2.57
C TYR A 240 38.31 18.70 3.47
N ASP A 241 39.21 19.59 3.74
CA ASP A 241 38.94 20.82 4.50
C ASP A 241 38.10 21.80 3.67
N THR A 242 38.36 21.86 2.37
CA THR A 242 37.54 22.62 1.42
C THR A 242 36.11 22.06 1.38
N ILE A 243 35.94 20.74 1.28
CA ILE A 243 34.62 20.08 1.27
C ILE A 243 33.86 20.33 2.58
N ARG A 244 34.54 20.29 3.75
CA ARG A 244 33.92 20.61 5.05
C ARG A 244 33.41 22.04 5.08
N THR A 245 34.25 23.00 4.64
CA THR A 245 33.86 24.41 4.58
C THR A 245 32.66 24.61 3.64
N LYS A 246 32.67 23.98 2.45
CA LYS A 246 31.53 24.00 1.53
C LYS A 246 30.28 23.38 2.17
N ALA A 247 30.39 22.26 2.93
CA ALA A 247 29.28 21.60 3.60
C ALA A 247 28.67 22.47 4.72
N GLU A 248 29.51 23.12 5.53
CA GLU A 248 29.03 24.04 6.56
C GLU A 248 28.33 25.26 5.96
N ALA A 249 28.89 25.82 4.88
CA ALA A 249 28.26 26.92 4.15
C ALA A 249 26.91 26.50 3.53
N PHE A 250 26.84 25.32 2.91
CA PHE A 250 25.62 24.77 2.36
C PHE A 250 24.53 24.56 3.44
N ALA A 251 24.91 23.96 4.57
CA ALA A 251 23.97 23.74 5.67
C ALA A 251 23.45 25.07 6.24
N LYS A 252 24.30 26.07 6.35
CA LYS A 252 23.91 27.42 6.82
C LYS A 252 23.01 28.14 5.82
N GLU A 253 23.28 28.00 4.53
CA GLU A 253 22.53 28.65 3.45
C GLU A 253 21.13 28.07 3.31
N THR A 254 21.02 26.73 3.36
CA THR A 254 19.79 26.01 3.05
C THR A 254 18.96 25.62 4.28
N GLY A 255 19.59 25.61 5.45
CA GLY A 255 18.99 25.06 6.67
C GLY A 255 18.96 23.52 6.72
N TYR A 256 19.50 22.84 5.71
CA TYR A 256 19.52 21.37 5.67
C TYR A 256 20.57 20.80 6.61
N ASN A 257 20.26 19.61 7.17
CA ASN A 257 21.19 18.91 8.05
C ASN A 257 22.19 18.09 7.22
N LEU A 258 23.41 18.59 7.11
CA LEU A 258 24.50 17.94 6.40
C LEU A 258 25.74 17.90 7.31
N LYS A 259 26.37 16.73 7.40
CA LYS A 259 27.55 16.51 8.24
C LYS A 259 28.65 15.81 7.45
N THR A 260 29.89 16.07 7.81
CA THR A 260 31.06 15.40 7.24
C THR A 260 31.85 14.71 8.33
N ARG A 261 32.40 13.53 8.03
CA ARG A 261 33.25 12.77 8.97
C ARG A 261 34.36 12.04 8.22
N LYS A 262 35.57 12.15 8.72
CA LYS A 262 36.73 11.38 8.18
C LYS A 262 36.53 9.88 8.47
N VAL A 263 36.72 9.04 7.44
CA VAL A 263 36.62 7.58 7.52
C VAL A 263 37.85 6.98 6.84
N GLY A 264 38.84 6.60 7.65
CA GLY A 264 40.15 6.16 7.12
C GLY A 264 40.80 7.27 6.31
N THR A 265 41.13 6.99 5.06
CA THR A 265 41.69 7.92 4.09
C THR A 265 40.64 8.67 3.24
N SER A 266 39.35 8.55 3.57
CA SER A 266 38.24 9.11 2.84
C SER A 266 37.42 10.06 3.71
N LEU A 267 36.49 10.83 3.10
CA LEU A 267 35.53 11.67 3.78
C LEU A 267 34.11 11.13 3.53
N ALA A 268 33.38 10.87 4.59
CA ALA A 268 31.95 10.59 4.52
C ALA A 268 31.16 11.89 4.63
N ILE A 269 30.13 12.02 3.81
CA ILE A 269 29.17 13.12 3.77
C ILE A 269 27.80 12.49 4.04
N GLU A 270 27.10 12.98 5.05
CA GLU A 270 25.82 12.43 5.49
C GLU A 270 24.77 13.54 5.56
N ALA A 271 23.68 13.35 4.83
CA ALA A 271 22.49 14.18 4.86
C ALA A 271 21.40 13.53 5.71
N THR A 272 20.68 14.34 6.49
CA THR A 272 19.52 13.91 7.28
C THR A 272 18.30 14.72 6.89
N GLY A 273 17.24 14.04 6.51
CA GLY A 273 15.94 14.56 6.17
C GLY A 273 14.86 14.14 7.16
N ILE A 274 13.62 14.12 6.68
CA ILE A 274 12.42 13.72 7.43
C ILE A 274 11.76 12.59 6.64
N SER A 275 11.53 11.45 7.29
CA SER A 275 10.85 10.31 6.67
C SER A 275 9.36 10.57 6.54
N ALA A 276 8.76 10.05 5.47
CA ALA A 276 7.32 10.03 5.24
C ALA A 276 6.97 8.85 4.33
N HIS A 277 5.70 8.54 4.19
CA HIS A 277 5.24 7.56 3.21
C HIS A 277 5.42 8.10 1.78
N GLY A 278 5.80 7.26 0.84
CA GLY A 278 6.07 7.65 -0.56
C GLY A 278 4.85 8.14 -1.34
N ALA A 279 3.64 7.88 -0.85
CA ALA A 279 2.41 8.47 -1.39
C ALA A 279 2.20 9.95 -0.98
N ASP A 280 2.85 10.35 0.13
CA ASP A 280 2.78 11.71 0.68
C ASP A 280 4.17 12.32 0.88
N PRO A 281 5.02 12.36 -0.16
CA PRO A 281 6.42 12.78 -0.02
C PRO A 281 6.55 14.24 0.44
N HIS A 282 5.51 15.05 0.26
CA HIS A 282 5.46 16.44 0.73
C HIS A 282 5.44 16.58 2.27
N LYS A 283 5.07 15.51 3.00
CA LYS A 283 5.14 15.46 4.47
C LYS A 283 6.55 15.17 4.98
N GLY A 284 7.47 14.81 4.09
CA GLY A 284 8.86 14.48 4.38
C GLY A 284 9.86 15.47 3.80
N LEU A 285 11.14 15.19 4.01
CA LEU A 285 12.27 15.88 3.38
C LEU A 285 13.29 14.83 2.95
N ASN A 286 13.47 14.67 1.64
CA ASN A 286 14.29 13.60 1.08
C ASN A 286 15.80 13.84 1.29
N ALA A 287 16.44 12.99 2.09
CA ALA A 287 17.88 13.08 2.35
C ALA A 287 18.75 12.84 1.10
N ILE A 288 18.27 12.06 0.12
CA ILE A 288 18.98 11.86 -1.16
C ILE A 288 19.06 13.19 -1.91
N SER A 289 17.97 13.94 -2.00
CA SER A 289 17.93 15.22 -2.69
C SER A 289 18.84 16.27 -2.00
N ILE A 290 18.88 16.27 -0.67
CA ILE A 290 19.83 17.11 0.08
C ILE A 290 21.27 16.74 -0.26
N LEU A 291 21.59 15.43 -0.24
CA LEU A 291 22.94 14.95 -0.54
C LEU A 291 23.35 15.30 -1.97
N MET A 292 22.50 15.04 -2.96
CA MET A 292 22.77 15.29 -4.37
C MET A 292 22.93 16.78 -4.69
N ALA A 293 22.10 17.62 -4.07
CA ALA A 293 22.24 19.08 -4.18
C ALA A 293 23.61 19.58 -3.65
N PHE A 294 24.10 18.99 -2.57
CA PHE A 294 25.44 19.30 -2.07
C PHE A 294 26.55 18.74 -2.98
N LEU A 295 26.45 17.47 -3.41
CA LEU A 295 27.43 16.85 -4.30
C LEU A 295 27.59 17.63 -5.62
N GLY A 296 26.53 18.27 -6.11
CA GLY A 296 26.57 19.16 -7.26
C GLY A 296 27.42 20.42 -7.08
N ARG A 297 27.91 20.73 -5.86
CA ARG A 297 28.85 21.85 -5.57
C ARG A 297 30.30 21.40 -5.52
N LEU A 298 30.57 20.12 -5.79
CA LEU A 298 31.92 19.53 -5.79
C LEU A 298 32.37 19.23 -7.21
N ASP A 299 33.69 19.31 -7.41
CA ASP A 299 34.32 19.10 -8.71
C ASP A 299 34.91 17.68 -8.75
N PHE A 300 34.18 16.72 -9.34
CA PHE A 300 34.64 15.34 -9.47
C PHE A 300 35.51 15.13 -10.73
N VAL A 301 36.47 14.21 -10.63
CA VAL A 301 37.34 13.86 -11.77
C VAL A 301 36.59 13.02 -12.84
N SER A 302 35.51 12.36 -12.49
CA SER A 302 34.68 11.57 -13.41
C SER A 302 33.59 12.41 -14.06
N ASP A 303 33.58 12.46 -15.39
CA ASP A 303 32.52 13.10 -16.17
C ASP A 303 31.18 12.38 -15.96
N GLU A 304 31.18 11.04 -15.84
CA GLU A 304 29.98 10.25 -15.63
C GLU A 304 29.35 10.52 -14.26
N VAL A 305 30.16 10.72 -13.22
CA VAL A 305 29.68 11.12 -11.88
C VAL A 305 29.09 12.52 -11.93
N THR A 306 29.76 13.45 -12.62
CA THR A 306 29.27 14.82 -12.78
C THR A 306 27.96 14.87 -13.57
N GLU A 307 27.84 14.09 -14.65
CA GLU A 307 26.62 13.95 -15.44
C GLU A 307 25.49 13.37 -14.60
N TRP A 308 25.73 12.30 -13.84
CA TRP A 308 24.75 11.67 -12.96
C TRP A 308 24.19 12.63 -11.91
N ILE A 309 25.08 13.36 -11.23
CA ILE A 309 24.69 14.33 -10.21
C ILE A 309 23.91 15.49 -10.83
N ARG A 310 24.38 16.01 -11.99
CA ARG A 310 23.70 17.08 -12.72
C ARG A 310 22.31 16.63 -13.15
N TYR A 311 22.19 15.46 -13.81
CA TYR A 311 20.90 14.92 -14.24
C TYR A 311 19.93 14.80 -13.06
N TYR A 312 20.38 14.21 -11.95
CA TYR A 312 19.53 14.09 -10.75
C TYR A 312 19.03 15.46 -10.29
N ASN A 313 19.90 16.43 -10.16
CA ASN A 313 19.54 17.75 -9.63
C ASN A 313 18.64 18.55 -10.60
N GLU A 314 18.81 18.39 -11.89
CA GLU A 314 18.03 19.08 -12.93
C GLU A 314 16.67 18.45 -13.15
N HIS A 315 16.59 17.12 -13.20
CA HIS A 315 15.37 16.42 -13.59
C HIS A 315 14.57 15.85 -12.42
N ILE A 316 15.24 15.49 -11.32
CA ILE A 316 14.59 14.88 -10.15
C ILE A 316 14.58 15.86 -8.97
N GLY A 317 15.75 16.08 -8.35
CA GLY A 317 15.95 17.05 -7.27
C GLY A 317 14.94 16.93 -6.14
N PHE A 318 14.21 17.99 -5.88
CA PHE A 318 13.11 18.07 -4.91
C PHE A 318 11.72 18.07 -5.57
N ASN A 319 11.64 17.79 -6.87
CA ASN A 319 10.37 17.73 -7.59
C ASN A 319 9.57 16.50 -7.17
N LEU A 320 8.31 16.71 -6.82
CA LEU A 320 7.42 15.66 -6.32
C LEU A 320 6.35 15.22 -7.34
N HIS A 321 6.29 15.88 -8.51
CA HIS A 321 5.22 15.69 -9.49
C HIS A 321 5.72 15.41 -10.91
N GLY A 322 7.02 15.13 -11.07
CA GLY A 322 7.62 14.76 -12.36
C GLY A 322 7.78 15.90 -13.35
N GLU A 323 7.75 17.17 -12.89
CA GLU A 323 7.79 18.37 -13.74
C GLU A 323 8.97 18.36 -14.70
N ASN A 324 10.16 18.08 -14.20
CA ASN A 324 11.39 18.10 -15.00
C ASN A 324 11.73 16.74 -15.64
N MET A 325 10.89 15.72 -15.42
CA MET A 325 11.00 14.41 -16.06
C MET A 325 9.99 14.23 -17.22
N GLU A 326 9.40 15.32 -17.73
CA GLU A 326 8.41 15.31 -18.81
C GLU A 326 7.20 14.40 -18.54
N CYS A 327 6.84 14.21 -17.25
CA CYS A 327 5.74 13.37 -16.84
C CYS A 327 4.84 14.01 -15.74
N ALA A 328 4.73 15.34 -15.73
CA ALA A 328 3.88 16.08 -14.80
C ALA A 328 2.37 15.92 -15.11
N PHE A 329 1.91 14.68 -15.12
CA PHE A 329 0.51 14.36 -15.45
C PHE A 329 -0.42 14.68 -14.29
N GLN A 330 -1.65 15.05 -14.65
CA GLN A 330 -2.74 15.23 -13.70
C GLN A 330 -4.09 14.95 -14.37
N ASP A 331 -5.05 14.52 -13.58
CA ASP A 331 -6.46 14.50 -13.96
C ASP A 331 -7.33 14.99 -12.79
N GLU A 332 -8.61 15.19 -13.06
CA GLU A 332 -9.53 15.74 -12.06
C GLU A 332 -9.79 14.75 -10.91
N PRO A 333 -10.03 13.44 -11.16
CA PRO A 333 -10.28 12.50 -10.07
C PRO A 333 -9.06 12.19 -9.17
N SER A 334 -7.87 12.04 -9.78
CA SER A 334 -6.66 11.61 -9.04
C SER A 334 -5.79 12.77 -8.57
N GLY A 335 -5.93 13.94 -9.16
CA GLY A 335 -5.00 15.05 -8.98
C GLY A 335 -3.68 14.83 -9.72
N LYS A 336 -2.56 15.27 -9.12
CA LYS A 336 -1.24 15.23 -9.73
C LYS A 336 -0.53 13.89 -9.54
N LEU A 337 0.29 13.50 -10.53
CA LEU A 337 1.29 12.47 -10.37
C LEU A 337 2.16 12.74 -9.12
N ILE A 338 2.55 11.67 -8.42
CA ILE A 338 3.42 11.73 -7.26
C ILE A 338 4.68 10.93 -7.54
N CYS A 339 5.83 11.54 -7.29
CA CYS A 339 7.15 10.94 -7.48
C CYS A 339 7.93 10.94 -6.16
N ASN A 340 8.30 9.75 -5.69
CA ASN A 340 9.19 9.56 -4.56
C ASN A 340 10.50 8.90 -5.00
N VAL A 341 11.62 9.48 -4.63
CA VAL A 341 12.93 8.83 -4.71
C VAL A 341 13.16 8.06 -3.40
N GLY A 342 13.01 6.75 -3.46
CA GLY A 342 13.08 5.92 -2.25
C GLY A 342 14.48 5.39 -1.93
N MET A 343 15.31 5.13 -2.96
CA MET A 343 16.63 4.52 -2.76
C MET A 343 17.66 5.07 -3.74
N MET A 344 18.90 5.16 -3.31
CA MET A 344 20.06 5.45 -4.18
C MET A 344 21.28 4.66 -3.73
N GLU A 345 21.99 4.09 -4.68
CA GLU A 345 23.21 3.35 -4.44
C GLU A 345 24.27 3.68 -5.50
N LEU A 346 25.51 3.78 -5.07
CA LEU A 346 26.68 3.66 -5.92
C LEU A 346 27.57 2.58 -5.31
N SER A 347 27.69 1.46 -6.02
CA SER A 347 28.52 0.32 -5.66
C SER A 347 29.01 -0.40 -6.91
N ASN A 348 30.17 -1.01 -6.86
CA ASN A 348 30.75 -1.76 -7.98
C ASN A 348 30.73 -1.02 -9.33
N ASP A 349 30.99 0.29 -9.29
CA ASP A 349 31.02 1.18 -10.45
C ASP A 349 29.66 1.35 -11.17
N VAL A 350 28.57 1.06 -10.49
CA VAL A 350 27.21 1.32 -10.98
C VAL A 350 26.50 2.22 -9.98
N ALA A 351 26.00 3.36 -10.48
CA ALA A 351 25.06 4.21 -9.72
C ALA A 351 23.65 3.84 -10.12
N THR A 352 22.77 3.75 -9.13
CA THR A 352 21.34 3.52 -9.34
C THR A 352 20.54 4.46 -8.46
N VAL A 353 19.40 4.93 -8.96
CA VAL A 353 18.35 5.58 -8.18
C VAL A 353 17.03 4.89 -8.46
N THR A 354 16.29 4.57 -7.41
CA THR A 354 14.97 3.91 -7.51
C THR A 354 13.89 4.92 -7.18
N LEU A 355 12.96 5.05 -8.12
CA LEU A 355 11.79 5.90 -8.01
C LEU A 355 10.54 5.03 -7.85
N ASN A 356 9.64 5.50 -7.00
CA ASN A 356 8.27 5.03 -6.89
C ASN A 356 7.35 6.16 -7.36
N VAL A 357 6.59 5.91 -8.41
CA VAL A 357 5.73 6.90 -9.03
C VAL A 357 4.29 6.43 -8.97
N ARG A 358 3.40 7.32 -8.50
CA ARG A 358 1.96 7.13 -8.56
C ARG A 358 1.40 8.04 -9.63
N TYR A 359 0.83 7.43 -10.66
CA TYR A 359 0.33 8.16 -11.82
C TYR A 359 -1.20 8.16 -11.87
N PRO A 360 -1.81 9.26 -12.37
CA PRO A 360 -3.26 9.42 -12.39
C PRO A 360 -3.97 8.37 -13.22
N ILE A 361 -5.23 8.09 -12.90
CA ILE A 361 -6.02 7.01 -13.51
C ILE A 361 -6.22 7.15 -15.03
N SER A 362 -6.14 8.36 -15.58
CA SER A 362 -6.27 8.62 -17.03
C SER A 362 -5.00 8.34 -17.83
N TYR A 363 -3.91 7.95 -17.17
CA TYR A 363 -2.61 7.72 -17.78
C TYR A 363 -2.15 6.28 -17.60
N THR A 364 -1.08 5.93 -18.27
CA THR A 364 -0.43 4.63 -18.20
C THR A 364 1.03 4.78 -17.76
N SER A 365 1.64 3.71 -17.28
CA SER A 365 3.07 3.68 -17.01
C SER A 365 3.92 4.00 -18.25
N GLU A 366 3.46 3.64 -19.45
CA GLU A 366 4.16 3.95 -20.70
C GLU A 366 4.26 5.47 -20.93
N ASN A 367 3.20 6.24 -20.60
CA ASN A 367 3.27 7.70 -20.70
C ASN A 367 4.37 8.26 -19.77
N VAL A 368 4.51 7.71 -18.56
CA VAL A 368 5.59 8.11 -17.64
C VAL A 368 6.95 7.73 -18.21
N TYR A 369 7.10 6.51 -18.73
CA TYR A 369 8.37 6.05 -19.33
C TYR A 369 8.77 6.92 -20.53
N GLU A 370 7.85 7.23 -21.44
CA GLU A 370 8.09 8.11 -22.59
C GLU A 370 8.62 9.49 -22.18
N GLY A 371 8.05 10.07 -21.11
CA GLY A 371 8.52 11.33 -20.57
C GLY A 371 9.95 11.23 -20.04
N VAL A 372 10.21 10.24 -19.18
CA VAL A 372 11.53 10.01 -18.60
C VAL A 372 12.57 9.72 -19.69
N GLU A 373 12.26 8.85 -20.66
CA GLU A 373 13.18 8.46 -21.76
C GLU A 373 13.62 9.69 -22.57
N LYS A 374 12.74 10.66 -22.84
CA LYS A 374 13.11 11.92 -23.50
C LYS A 374 14.20 12.70 -22.74
N THR A 375 14.13 12.70 -21.41
CA THR A 375 15.14 13.40 -20.60
C THR A 375 16.49 12.68 -20.55
N LEU A 376 16.51 11.38 -20.89
CA LEU A 376 17.72 10.54 -20.94
C LEU A 376 18.45 10.63 -22.26
N GLU A 377 17.85 11.23 -23.29
CA GLU A 377 18.48 11.35 -24.61
C GLU A 377 19.84 12.08 -24.54
N GLY A 378 20.86 11.47 -25.09
CA GLY A 378 22.22 12.00 -25.08
C GLY A 378 22.99 11.84 -23.77
N THR A 379 22.44 11.16 -22.77
CA THR A 379 23.11 10.80 -21.52
C THR A 379 23.62 9.35 -21.53
N ASN A 380 24.49 9.01 -20.57
CA ASN A 380 24.90 7.62 -20.31
C ASN A 380 24.02 6.91 -19.27
N ILE A 381 22.83 7.44 -19.02
CA ILE A 381 21.90 6.92 -18.00
C ILE A 381 20.84 6.07 -18.69
N GLY A 382 20.64 4.84 -18.20
CA GLY A 382 19.63 3.92 -18.69
C GLY A 382 18.44 3.79 -17.75
N LEU A 383 17.26 3.54 -18.32
CA LEU A 383 16.02 3.25 -17.61
C LEU A 383 15.85 1.73 -17.44
N ILE A 384 15.50 1.28 -16.25
CA ILE A 384 15.20 -0.13 -15.91
C ILE A 384 13.79 -0.19 -15.33
N LYS A 385 12.85 -0.72 -16.10
CA LYS A 385 11.47 -0.97 -15.66
C LYS A 385 11.46 -2.07 -14.58
N LYS A 386 10.74 -1.88 -13.47
CA LYS A 386 10.73 -2.82 -12.33
C LYS A 386 9.36 -3.43 -12.07
N GLY A 387 8.33 -2.64 -12.03
CA GLY A 387 6.96 -3.10 -11.76
C GLY A 387 5.97 -1.99 -12.01
N ASP A 388 4.76 -2.38 -12.37
CA ASP A 388 3.64 -1.51 -12.63
C ASP A 388 2.36 -2.17 -12.12
N ASP A 389 1.76 -1.57 -11.11
CA ASP A 389 0.44 -1.91 -10.61
C ASP A 389 -0.54 -0.88 -11.20
N LYS A 390 -1.29 -1.31 -12.19
CA LYS A 390 -2.15 -0.44 -13.00
C LYS A 390 -3.23 0.24 -12.15
N PRO A 391 -3.73 1.42 -12.56
CA PRO A 391 -4.81 2.07 -11.85
C PRO A 391 -6.12 1.28 -11.98
N ALA A 392 -6.98 1.41 -10.98
CA ALA A 392 -8.36 0.96 -11.01
C ALA A 392 -9.28 2.17 -10.85
N TYR A 393 -10.42 2.17 -11.53
CA TYR A 393 -11.39 3.25 -11.41
C TYR A 393 -12.78 2.82 -11.85
N VAL A 394 -13.77 3.15 -11.04
CA VAL A 394 -15.19 3.08 -11.40
C VAL A 394 -15.77 4.49 -11.34
N PRO A 395 -16.35 5.03 -12.43
CA PRO A 395 -16.87 6.38 -12.45
C PRO A 395 -17.92 6.66 -11.36
N VAL A 396 -17.92 7.88 -10.83
CA VAL A 396 -18.84 8.27 -9.74
C VAL A 396 -20.31 8.17 -10.17
N ASP A 397 -20.63 8.38 -11.45
CA ASP A 397 -21.98 8.27 -12.02
C ASP A 397 -22.43 6.83 -12.33
N ASP A 398 -21.56 5.82 -12.11
CA ASP A 398 -21.96 4.41 -12.21
C ASP A 398 -23.05 4.10 -11.17
N PRO A 399 -24.16 3.45 -11.55
CA PRO A 399 -25.25 3.11 -10.63
C PRO A 399 -24.79 2.30 -9.41
N PHE A 400 -23.77 1.46 -9.56
CA PHE A 400 -23.15 0.73 -8.45
C PHE A 400 -22.55 1.68 -7.41
N ILE A 401 -21.74 2.65 -7.86
CA ILE A 401 -21.13 3.67 -7.01
C ILE A 401 -22.20 4.54 -6.34
N GLN A 402 -23.21 4.96 -7.08
CA GLN A 402 -24.32 5.74 -6.54
C GLN A 402 -25.07 4.98 -5.43
N THR A 403 -25.23 3.67 -5.58
CA THR A 403 -25.83 2.83 -4.54
C THR A 403 -24.97 2.77 -3.28
N LEU A 404 -23.66 2.60 -3.41
CA LEU A 404 -22.72 2.59 -2.26
C LEU A 404 -22.76 3.94 -1.52
N CYS A 405 -22.73 5.05 -2.25
CA CYS A 405 -22.83 6.41 -1.68
C CYS A 405 -24.16 6.60 -0.93
N SER A 406 -25.28 6.17 -1.53
CA SER A 406 -26.59 6.24 -0.89
C SER A 406 -26.65 5.45 0.41
N VAL A 407 -26.11 4.23 0.41
CA VAL A 407 -26.01 3.39 1.61
C VAL A 407 -25.19 4.06 2.71
N TYR A 408 -24.02 4.60 2.36
CA TYR A 408 -23.17 5.29 3.31
C TYR A 408 -23.89 6.48 3.96
N VAL A 409 -24.48 7.36 3.16
CA VAL A 409 -25.22 8.53 3.65
C VAL A 409 -26.43 8.12 4.54
N GLU A 410 -27.18 7.09 4.14
CA GLU A 410 -28.33 6.60 4.92
C GLU A 410 -27.92 6.01 6.28
N GLU A 411 -26.77 5.35 6.37
CA GLU A 411 -26.31 4.70 7.61
C GLU A 411 -25.52 5.66 8.52
N THR A 412 -24.93 6.72 7.97
CA THR A 412 -24.05 7.63 8.71
C THR A 412 -24.62 9.03 8.90
N GLY A 413 -25.48 9.47 7.97
CA GLY A 413 -25.93 10.87 7.88
C GLY A 413 -24.87 11.82 7.29
N ASP A 414 -23.72 11.31 6.84
CA ASP A 414 -22.62 12.08 6.29
C ASP A 414 -22.81 12.24 4.78
N ASP A 415 -23.23 13.39 4.35
CA ASP A 415 -23.36 13.77 2.94
C ASP A 415 -22.29 14.77 2.49
N GLU A 416 -21.37 15.17 3.38
CA GLU A 416 -20.28 16.10 3.09
C GLU A 416 -19.11 15.41 2.43
N ASN A 417 -18.68 14.25 2.94
CA ASN A 417 -17.59 13.47 2.37
C ASN A 417 -18.01 12.80 1.06
N LYS A 418 -17.14 12.83 0.07
CA LYS A 418 -17.42 12.35 -1.30
C LYS A 418 -16.48 11.21 -1.69
N PRO A 419 -16.85 10.36 -2.67
CA PRO A 419 -15.93 9.41 -3.27
C PRO A 419 -14.63 10.06 -3.72
N PHE A 420 -13.53 9.34 -3.61
CA PHE A 420 -12.21 9.85 -3.98
C PHE A 420 -11.34 8.76 -4.61
N VAL A 421 -10.26 9.18 -5.24
CA VAL A 421 -9.22 8.30 -5.77
C VAL A 421 -8.07 8.26 -4.79
N ASP A 422 -7.76 7.05 -4.28
CA ASP A 422 -6.64 6.85 -3.38
C ASP A 422 -5.31 6.68 -4.14
N ARG A 423 -4.25 6.92 -3.40
CA ARG A 423 -2.86 6.79 -3.87
C ARG A 423 -2.27 5.43 -3.53
N GLY A 424 -2.94 4.65 -2.70
CA GLY A 424 -2.61 3.28 -2.32
C GLY A 424 -2.97 2.28 -3.40
N GLY A 425 -3.19 1.06 -2.98
CA GLY A 425 -3.68 0.01 -3.84
C GLY A 425 -4.05 -1.21 -3.03
N THR A 426 -5.26 -1.68 -3.22
CA THR A 426 -5.86 -2.83 -2.56
C THR A 426 -6.17 -3.95 -3.57
N TYR A 427 -6.90 -4.96 -3.15
CA TYR A 427 -7.44 -5.96 -4.07
C TYR A 427 -8.39 -5.39 -5.13
N ALA A 428 -8.90 -4.16 -4.98
CA ALA A 428 -9.70 -3.50 -6.01
C ALA A 428 -8.99 -3.42 -7.38
N LYS A 429 -7.65 -3.38 -7.39
CA LYS A 429 -6.86 -3.39 -8.63
C LYS A 429 -6.81 -4.74 -9.35
N VAL A 430 -7.08 -5.83 -8.64
CA VAL A 430 -6.99 -7.18 -9.21
C VAL A 430 -8.30 -7.59 -9.89
N PHE A 431 -9.43 -7.15 -9.33
CA PHE A 431 -10.75 -7.50 -9.82
C PHE A 431 -11.33 -6.41 -10.71
N ARG A 432 -12.15 -6.80 -11.67
CA ARG A 432 -12.88 -5.83 -12.50
C ARG A 432 -14.03 -5.20 -11.72
N ARG A 433 -14.23 -3.88 -11.90
CA ARG A 433 -15.36 -3.15 -11.30
C ARG A 433 -15.47 -3.42 -9.78
N MET A 434 -14.33 -3.40 -9.11
CA MET A 434 -14.22 -3.48 -7.67
C MET A 434 -13.66 -2.16 -7.12
N VAL A 435 -14.14 -1.75 -5.95
CA VAL A 435 -13.77 -0.50 -5.29
C VAL A 435 -13.52 -0.75 -3.80
N ALA A 436 -12.73 0.09 -3.13
CA ALA A 436 -12.59 -0.04 -1.68
C ALA A 436 -13.71 0.73 -0.97
N PHE A 437 -14.37 0.07 0.00
CA PHE A 437 -15.52 0.59 0.72
C PHE A 437 -15.38 0.33 2.23
N GLY A 438 -14.78 1.27 2.93
CA GLY A 438 -14.38 1.14 4.35
C GLY A 438 -13.02 0.43 4.47
N ALA A 439 -12.45 0.29 5.65
CA ALA A 439 -13.06 0.27 6.98
C ALA A 439 -12.95 1.58 7.78
N LEU A 440 -11.97 2.44 7.49
CA LEU A 440 -11.68 3.65 8.25
C LEU A 440 -12.73 4.73 7.99
N PHE A 441 -13.30 5.32 9.04
CA PHE A 441 -14.25 6.43 8.88
C PHE A 441 -13.54 7.79 8.84
N PRO A 442 -14.14 8.78 8.13
CA PRO A 442 -13.60 10.13 8.11
C PRO A 442 -13.39 10.71 9.51
N GLY A 443 -12.20 11.24 9.77
CA GLY A 443 -11.83 11.84 11.05
C GLY A 443 -11.35 10.85 12.12
N GLU A 444 -11.38 9.55 11.87
CA GLU A 444 -10.72 8.56 12.73
C GLU A 444 -9.20 8.58 12.52
N GLU A 445 -8.46 8.23 13.57
CA GLU A 445 -7.01 8.10 13.49
C GLU A 445 -6.66 6.81 12.74
N ASP A 446 -5.94 6.93 11.64
CA ASP A 446 -5.39 5.78 10.94
C ASP A 446 -4.26 5.15 11.77
N ARG A 447 -4.51 3.91 12.22
CA ARG A 447 -3.56 3.07 12.95
C ARG A 447 -3.18 1.80 12.20
N MET A 448 -3.58 1.66 10.95
CA MET A 448 -3.15 0.56 10.11
C MET A 448 -1.62 0.52 10.05
N HIS A 449 -1.04 -0.66 10.12
CA HIS A 449 0.43 -0.89 10.10
C HIS A 449 1.23 -0.23 11.23
N GLN A 450 0.57 0.38 12.22
CA GLN A 450 1.23 1.05 13.35
C GLN A 450 1.08 0.26 14.65
N PRO A 451 1.94 0.51 15.66
CA PRO A 451 1.69 0.04 17.01
C PRO A 451 0.36 0.56 17.55
N ASP A 452 -0.25 -0.19 18.46
CA ASP A 452 -1.52 0.12 19.09
C ASP A 452 -2.69 0.23 18.10
N GLU A 453 -2.66 -0.56 17.02
CA GLU A 453 -3.80 -0.75 16.15
C GLU A 453 -5.02 -1.21 16.95
N ARG A 454 -6.16 -0.64 16.63
CA ARG A 454 -7.41 -0.86 17.34
C ARG A 454 -8.60 -0.51 16.49
N LEU A 455 -9.73 -1.13 16.78
CA LEU A 455 -11.01 -0.86 16.14
C LEU A 455 -12.06 -0.57 17.21
N SER A 456 -12.77 0.57 17.10
CA SER A 456 -13.87 0.83 18.02
C SER A 456 -15.03 -0.13 17.74
N ILE A 457 -15.67 -0.61 18.81
CA ILE A 457 -16.85 -1.49 18.68
C ILE A 457 -18.01 -0.72 18.03
N GLU A 458 -18.07 0.57 18.20
CA GLU A 458 -19.05 1.43 17.52
C GLU A 458 -18.79 1.46 16.01
N ALA A 459 -17.55 1.67 15.58
CA ALA A 459 -17.16 1.64 14.17
C ALA A 459 -17.39 0.26 13.54
N LEU A 460 -17.01 -0.82 14.25
CA LEU A 460 -17.29 -2.19 13.79
C LEU A 460 -18.80 -2.43 13.56
N MET A 461 -19.64 -2.03 14.49
CA MET A 461 -21.10 -2.19 14.33
C MET A 461 -21.66 -1.30 13.24
N LYS A 462 -21.09 -0.10 13.06
CA LYS A 462 -21.48 0.85 12.02
C LYS A 462 -21.11 0.32 10.64
N MET A 463 -19.86 -0.15 10.43
CA MET A 463 -19.48 -0.75 9.16
C MET A 463 -20.26 -2.04 8.87
N THR A 464 -20.55 -2.85 9.88
CA THR A 464 -21.40 -4.05 9.71
C THR A 464 -22.79 -3.68 9.18
N ARG A 465 -23.41 -2.60 9.70
CA ARG A 465 -24.69 -2.10 9.17
C ARG A 465 -24.57 -1.61 7.74
N ILE A 466 -23.51 -0.87 7.41
CA ILE A 466 -23.24 -0.38 6.04
C ILE A 466 -23.11 -1.56 5.07
N TYR A 467 -22.27 -2.54 5.38
CA TYR A 467 -22.08 -3.72 4.52
C TYR A 467 -23.35 -4.55 4.37
N THR A 468 -24.13 -4.67 5.45
CA THR A 468 -25.44 -5.37 5.39
C THR A 468 -26.43 -4.64 4.48
N ALA A 469 -26.57 -3.32 4.64
CA ALA A 469 -27.45 -2.48 3.81
C ALA A 469 -27.00 -2.45 2.34
N MET A 470 -25.68 -2.46 2.10
CA MET A 470 -25.10 -2.58 0.77
C MET A 470 -25.50 -3.89 0.09
N MET A 471 -25.31 -5.03 0.77
CA MET A 471 -25.70 -6.34 0.24
C MET A 471 -27.21 -6.46 0.04
N GLU A 472 -28.02 -5.89 0.96
CA GLU A 472 -29.48 -5.83 0.80
C GLU A 472 -29.86 -5.12 -0.51
N LYS A 473 -29.33 -3.93 -0.75
CA LYS A 473 -29.69 -3.11 -1.93
C LYS A 473 -29.16 -3.64 -3.25
N LEU A 474 -27.97 -4.26 -3.23
CA LEU A 474 -27.30 -4.70 -4.46
C LEU A 474 -27.61 -6.13 -4.83
N CYS A 475 -27.82 -7.00 -3.84
CA CYS A 475 -27.76 -8.46 -4.07
C CYS A 475 -29.04 -9.19 -3.71
N MET A 476 -30.00 -8.59 -2.98
CA MET A 476 -31.20 -9.32 -2.56
C MET A 476 -32.34 -9.18 -3.56
N GLU A 477 -33.22 -10.21 -3.57
CA GLU A 477 -34.48 -10.13 -4.31
C GLU A 477 -35.33 -8.98 -3.74
N THR A 478 -35.83 -8.13 -4.60
CA THR A 478 -36.87 -7.14 -4.20
C THR A 478 -38.15 -7.87 -3.95
N GLU A 479 -38.78 -7.65 -2.80
CA GLU A 479 -40.14 -8.12 -2.57
C GLU A 479 -41.04 -7.58 -3.70
N ALA A 480 -41.73 -8.49 -4.40
CA ALA A 480 -42.61 -8.18 -5.51
C ALA A 480 -43.93 -7.53 -5.02
#